data_39c0833f3ebf713e5643bfef445b32d7
#
_entry.id   39c0833f3ebf713e5643bfef445b32d7
#
_cell.length_a   1.000
_cell.length_b   1.000
_cell.length_c   1.000
_cell.angle_alpha   90.00
_cell.angle_beta   90.00
_cell.angle_gamma   90.00
#
_symmetry.space_group_name_H-M   'P 1'
#
loop_
_entity.id
_entity.type
_entity.pdbx_description
1 polymer ?
#
loop_
_entity_poly.entity_id
_entity_poly.type
_entity_poly.pdbx_seq_one_letter_code
_entity_poly.pdbx_strand_id
1 'polypeptide(L)'
;DVNVVRGPVPGDTNDTIYWSGEAFPKMGRSSDVLGSAPYPSGFYRLGIPAPTAAPTVALVAATTINATVTTTNNSGRITVTTDSAHNAAVDDFVTLASFSTTGGITADEINGDYKIKTVPSTTTFTVDTNGVASSSTTSSNVTNGAAFNGPSDALLDFSTSYVYTFVSAYGEEGPPSPASTVVTTDDNQSVALSGLETSSAKSNTNLSKKRIYRSNTGSNTTDFQFVAEINLNVATYTDTSNNDELAEVIPSTFHIAPPDDDTSLYPDGPMKGLISLPGGVLAGFTGKRLCFSEPFLPYAWPASNRITIEEDIVGIAVTSNGVIVGTKSTPYLVTGAEPRSMAAIRIESGEACLNKNSMVDMGDSVLYAGPDGLVMIQGTNATVATEALITPTQWQANYYPSTIRGFLWEGRYVGFFSTGSGYGGFIFDPRLVRSGTSATLSPAALVNLDASGEIRGGHTDPDDNQLYLIISNAIKKFQGDSSTNLTFNWKSKPFVLSSPQSMSFVKVEAETYPVRVKVYGDGSVIYNAVIASSGSNFTVTGTTPSFSSTNITEPIVRLPDGLHKTYEVEVEGATIVNEICIAQSIDELRST
;
A
#
# COMPACT_ATOMS: atom_id res chain seq x y z
N ASP A 1 -14.77 -3.39 -2.89
CA ASP A 1 -13.68 -3.05 -3.83
C ASP A 1 -12.35 -3.07 -3.11
N VAL A 2 -11.61 -4.15 -3.26
CA VAL A 2 -10.30 -4.37 -2.60
C VAL A 2 -9.19 -4.06 -3.60
N ASN A 3 -8.19 -3.30 -3.15
CA ASN A 3 -6.94 -3.08 -3.87
C ASN A 3 -5.84 -3.87 -3.19
N VAL A 4 -5.19 -4.76 -3.93
CA VAL A 4 -4.13 -5.64 -3.44
C VAL A 4 -2.82 -5.26 -4.09
N VAL A 5 -1.76 -5.15 -3.31
CA VAL A 5 -0.40 -4.90 -3.80
C VAL A 5 0.60 -5.83 -3.12
N ARG A 6 1.62 -6.25 -3.85
CA ARG A 6 2.79 -6.91 -3.28
C ARG A 6 3.66 -5.89 -2.56
N GLY A 7 4.46 -6.35 -1.62
CA GLY A 7 5.36 -5.50 -0.83
C GLY A 7 6.30 -4.68 -1.69
N PRO A 8 6.46 -3.37 -1.37
CA PRO A 8 7.34 -2.48 -2.10
C PRO A 8 8.82 -2.65 -1.71
N VAL A 9 9.11 -3.48 -0.70
CA VAL A 9 10.47 -3.64 -0.16
C VAL A 9 11.24 -4.66 -0.99
N PRO A 10 12.33 -4.25 -1.67
CA PRO A 10 13.17 -5.18 -2.42
C PRO A 10 13.80 -6.23 -1.50
N GLY A 11 13.74 -7.50 -1.93
CA GLY A 11 14.33 -8.59 -1.16
C GLY A 11 13.50 -9.09 0.02
N ASP A 12 12.22 -8.72 0.11
CA ASP A 12 11.30 -9.31 1.08
C ASP A 12 11.11 -10.80 0.77
N THR A 13 11.78 -11.65 1.54
CA THR A 13 11.73 -13.13 1.38
C THR A 13 10.39 -13.72 1.83
N ASN A 14 9.53 -12.95 2.47
CA ASN A 14 8.22 -13.39 2.94
C ASN A 14 7.10 -13.10 1.93
N ASP A 15 7.42 -12.38 0.85
CA ASP A 15 6.46 -11.97 -0.18
C ASP A 15 5.19 -11.38 0.45
N THR A 16 5.38 -10.32 1.25
CA THR A 16 4.30 -9.69 2.03
C THR A 16 3.28 -9.04 1.11
N ILE A 17 2.02 -9.29 1.37
CA ILE A 17 0.87 -8.79 0.62
C ILE A 17 0.16 -7.73 1.46
N TYR A 18 -0.21 -6.61 0.83
CA TYR A 18 -0.94 -5.51 1.45
C TYR A 18 -2.23 -5.26 0.71
N TRP A 19 -3.31 -4.90 1.43
CA TRP A 19 -4.57 -4.55 0.77
C TRP A 19 -5.42 -3.56 1.57
N SER A 20 -6.28 -2.87 0.84
CA SER A 20 -7.23 -1.88 1.37
C SER A 20 -8.59 -2.03 0.70
N GLY A 21 -9.60 -1.34 1.23
CA GLY A 21 -10.97 -1.36 0.70
C GLY A 21 -11.96 -2.11 1.58
N GLU A 22 -11.51 -2.57 2.73
CA GLU A 22 -12.33 -3.17 3.80
C GLU A 22 -12.38 -2.21 5.01
N ALA A 23 -12.78 -2.73 6.19
CA ALA A 23 -12.91 -1.91 7.41
C ALA A 23 -11.60 -1.22 7.82
N PHE A 24 -10.45 -1.83 7.53
CA PHE A 24 -9.13 -1.26 7.77
C PHE A 24 -8.12 -1.83 6.77
N PRO A 25 -7.01 -1.12 6.49
CA PRO A 25 -5.91 -1.65 5.69
C PRO A 25 -5.28 -2.87 6.35
N LYS A 26 -4.95 -3.86 5.55
CA LYS A 26 -4.47 -5.17 6.02
C LYS A 26 -3.14 -5.55 5.38
N MET A 27 -2.45 -6.45 6.04
CA MET A 27 -1.22 -7.06 5.55
C MET A 27 -1.11 -8.53 5.99
N GLY A 28 -0.26 -9.27 5.32
CA GLY A 28 0.12 -10.62 5.74
C GLY A 28 1.24 -11.17 4.85
N ARG A 29 2.02 -12.07 5.40
CA ARG A 29 2.98 -12.84 4.60
C ARG A 29 2.23 -13.76 3.65
N SER A 30 2.78 -14.01 2.48
CA SER A 30 2.17 -14.88 1.48
C SER A 30 1.77 -16.24 2.06
N SER A 31 2.63 -16.84 2.90
CA SER A 31 2.35 -18.09 3.61
C SER A 31 1.10 -18.03 4.50
N ASP A 32 0.86 -16.90 5.17
CA ASP A 32 -0.25 -16.73 6.10
C ASP A 32 -1.56 -16.43 5.35
N VAL A 33 -1.45 -15.59 4.31
CA VAL A 33 -2.59 -15.18 3.47
C VAL A 33 -3.12 -16.34 2.63
N LEU A 34 -2.21 -17.16 2.06
CA LEU A 34 -2.51 -18.23 1.12
C LEU A 34 -2.41 -19.64 1.75
N GLY A 35 -2.35 -19.75 3.08
CA GLY A 35 -2.16 -21.01 3.78
C GLY A 35 -3.27 -22.02 3.57
N SER A 36 -4.54 -21.60 3.60
CA SER A 36 -5.71 -22.46 3.37
C SER A 36 -6.94 -21.66 2.98
N ALA A 37 -7.85 -22.28 2.21
CA ALA A 37 -9.14 -21.64 1.89
C ALA A 37 -10.09 -21.66 3.12
N PRO A 38 -10.98 -20.64 3.27
CA PRO A 38 -11.15 -19.49 2.37
C PRO A 38 -10.03 -18.45 2.55
N TYR A 39 -9.61 -17.85 1.43
CA TYR A 39 -8.57 -16.82 1.45
C TYR A 39 -9.15 -15.42 1.74
N PRO A 40 -8.41 -14.53 2.45
CA PRO A 40 -7.12 -14.76 3.11
C PRO A 40 -7.29 -15.63 4.36
N SER A 41 -6.42 -16.66 4.53
CA SER A 41 -6.47 -17.56 5.68
C SER A 41 -5.98 -16.91 6.97
N GLY A 42 -5.02 -15.98 6.87
CA GLY A 42 -4.51 -15.17 7.96
C GLY A 42 -4.17 -13.76 7.50
N PHE A 43 -4.39 -12.79 8.37
CA PHE A 43 -4.02 -11.39 8.09
C PHE A 43 -3.90 -10.60 9.40
N TYR A 44 -3.20 -9.49 9.30
CA TYR A 44 -3.06 -8.51 10.36
C TYR A 44 -3.45 -7.11 9.86
N ARG A 45 -3.73 -6.22 10.80
CA ARG A 45 -3.89 -4.81 10.55
C ARG A 45 -2.56 -4.23 10.03
N LEU A 46 -2.61 -3.42 8.97
CA LEU A 46 -1.44 -2.69 8.50
C LEU A 46 -1.09 -1.59 9.49
N GLY A 47 0.18 -1.55 9.88
CA GLY A 47 0.70 -0.61 10.87
C GLY A 47 0.54 -1.09 12.32
N ILE A 48 1.39 -0.57 13.17
CA ILE A 48 1.44 -0.90 14.59
C ILE A 48 0.77 0.23 15.37
N PRO A 49 -0.25 -0.07 16.18
CA PRO A 49 -0.90 0.95 17.01
C PRO A 49 0.03 1.43 18.12
N ALA A 50 -0.12 2.70 18.53
CA ALA A 50 0.50 3.19 19.74
C ALA A 50 -0.13 2.53 20.98
N PRO A 51 0.62 2.30 22.05
CA PRO A 51 0.05 2.09 23.39
C PRO A 51 -0.76 3.32 23.80
N THR A 52 -1.86 3.13 24.51
CA THR A 52 -2.78 4.21 24.89
C THR A 52 -2.51 4.78 26.28
N ALA A 53 -1.93 3.97 27.17
CA ALA A 53 -1.60 4.34 28.52
C ALA A 53 -0.11 4.69 28.68
N ALA A 54 0.16 5.76 29.41
CA ALA A 54 1.50 6.06 29.88
C ALA A 54 1.97 5.01 30.91
N PRO A 55 3.27 4.65 30.96
CA PRO A 55 3.77 3.83 32.03
C PRO A 55 3.70 4.58 33.38
N THR A 56 3.37 3.86 34.45
CA THR A 56 3.45 4.38 35.80
C THR A 56 4.86 4.10 36.32
N VAL A 57 5.52 5.12 36.87
CA VAL A 57 6.89 5.04 37.34
C VAL A 57 6.99 5.34 38.85
N ALA A 58 7.85 4.62 39.53
CA ALA A 58 8.17 4.84 40.92
C ALA A 58 9.63 4.47 41.21
N LEU A 59 10.29 5.17 42.08
CA LEU A 59 11.60 4.74 42.56
C LEU A 59 11.47 3.42 43.33
N VAL A 60 12.39 2.50 43.08
CA VAL A 60 12.50 1.29 43.89
C VAL A 60 13.01 1.71 45.28
N ALA A 61 12.30 1.30 46.32
CA ALA A 61 12.69 1.63 47.67
C ALA A 61 14.08 1.06 47.99
N ALA A 62 14.89 1.82 48.70
CA ALA A 62 16.17 1.37 49.17
C ALA A 62 16.02 0.11 50.01
N THR A 63 16.83 -0.90 49.75
CA THR A 63 16.89 -2.13 50.56
C THR A 63 17.94 -1.97 51.62
N THR A 64 17.54 -1.99 52.86
CA THR A 64 18.47 -1.89 53.98
C THR A 64 18.74 -3.26 54.58
N ILE A 65 20.01 -3.54 54.88
CA ILE A 65 20.50 -4.80 55.46
C ILE A 65 21.41 -4.47 56.67
N ASN A 66 21.31 -5.24 57.73
CA ASN A 66 22.25 -5.15 58.83
C ASN A 66 23.64 -5.54 58.35
N ALA A 67 24.63 -4.79 58.79
CA ALA A 67 25.99 -4.99 58.35
C ALA A 67 27.04 -4.74 59.39
N THR A 68 28.20 -5.36 59.19
CA THR A 68 29.43 -5.07 59.93
C THR A 68 30.46 -4.51 58.96
N VAL A 69 31.35 -3.65 59.48
CA VAL A 69 32.50 -3.14 58.73
C VAL A 69 33.77 -3.71 59.36
N THR A 70 34.66 -4.25 58.53
CA THR A 70 35.96 -4.75 58.89
C THR A 70 37.05 -3.89 58.26
N THR A 71 37.93 -3.36 59.04
CA THR A 71 39.09 -2.57 58.62
C THR A 71 40.34 -3.46 58.54
N THR A 72 41.29 -3.07 57.70
CA THR A 72 42.62 -3.68 57.61
C THR A 72 43.66 -2.60 57.86
N ASN A 73 44.58 -2.88 58.77
CA ASN A 73 45.61 -1.92 59.14
C ASN A 73 46.41 -1.37 57.96
N ASN A 74 46.60 -0.07 57.90
CA ASN A 74 47.23 0.69 56.81
C ASN A 74 46.45 0.63 55.47
N SER A 75 45.15 0.38 55.54
CA SER A 75 44.27 0.35 54.33
C SER A 75 43.12 1.35 54.46
N GLY A 76 42.81 2.07 53.38
CA GLY A 76 41.55 2.82 53.22
C GLY A 76 40.40 1.97 52.72
N ARG A 77 40.67 0.72 52.31
CA ARG A 77 39.64 -0.21 51.88
C ARG A 77 39.07 -0.94 53.08
N ILE A 78 37.75 -0.90 53.20
CA ILE A 78 36.99 -1.64 54.21
C ILE A 78 36.22 -2.78 53.57
N THR A 79 36.01 -3.87 54.32
CA THR A 79 35.12 -4.97 53.93
C THR A 79 33.83 -4.82 54.71
N VAL A 80 32.72 -4.81 53.99
CA VAL A 80 31.38 -4.80 54.58
C VAL A 80 30.82 -6.21 54.46
N THR A 81 30.27 -6.72 55.59
CA THR A 81 29.61 -8.02 55.65
C THR A 81 28.16 -7.80 56.07
N THR A 82 27.21 -8.25 55.25
CA THR A 82 25.77 -8.14 55.48
C THR A 82 25.20 -9.44 56.06
N ASP A 83 24.15 -9.34 56.87
CA ASP A 83 23.47 -10.50 57.47
C ASP A 83 22.71 -11.37 56.45
N SER A 84 22.36 -10.82 55.30
CA SER A 84 21.69 -11.51 54.20
C SER A 84 22.31 -11.11 52.86
N ALA A 85 21.96 -11.83 51.80
CA ALA A 85 22.46 -11.54 50.47
C ALA A 85 22.09 -10.11 50.02
N HIS A 86 23.09 -9.34 49.59
CA HIS A 86 22.92 -7.94 49.18
C HIS A 86 22.55 -7.81 47.69
N ASN A 87 22.78 -8.82 46.87
CA ASN A 87 22.49 -8.88 45.43
C ASN A 87 23.13 -7.75 44.59
N ALA A 88 24.03 -6.98 45.17
CA ALA A 88 24.74 -5.90 44.46
C ALA A 88 25.96 -6.45 43.72
N ALA A 89 26.31 -5.80 42.63
CA ALA A 89 27.46 -6.07 41.78
C ALA A 89 28.63 -5.10 42.04
N VAL A 90 29.76 -5.34 41.40
CA VAL A 90 30.87 -4.37 41.36
C VAL A 90 30.39 -3.14 40.59
N ASP A 91 30.78 -1.99 41.07
CA ASP A 91 30.38 -0.68 40.57
C ASP A 91 28.97 -0.21 40.96
N ASP A 92 28.13 -1.03 41.61
CA ASP A 92 26.90 -0.56 42.27
C ASP A 92 27.25 0.34 43.47
N PHE A 93 26.27 1.14 43.88
CA PHE A 93 26.43 2.03 45.04
C PHE A 93 25.75 1.44 46.29
N VAL A 94 26.31 1.80 47.43
CA VAL A 94 25.81 1.48 48.77
C VAL A 94 25.95 2.66 49.69
N THR A 95 24.92 2.99 50.44
CA THR A 95 24.97 3.93 51.56
C THR A 95 25.28 3.16 52.82
N LEU A 96 26.39 3.51 53.50
CA LEU A 96 26.72 3.02 54.82
C LEU A 96 26.28 4.04 55.86
N ALA A 97 25.57 3.59 56.88
CA ALA A 97 25.03 4.50 57.91
C ALA A 97 25.09 3.92 59.29
N SER A 98 25.19 4.80 60.31
CA SER A 98 25.15 4.47 61.75
C SER A 98 26.31 3.64 62.24
N PHE A 99 27.40 3.52 61.50
CA PHE A 99 28.64 2.93 62.01
C PHE A 99 29.37 3.91 62.90
N SER A 100 29.97 3.37 63.96
CA SER A 100 30.88 4.11 64.80
C SER A 100 32.31 4.05 64.28
N THR A 101 33.20 4.91 64.79
CA THR A 101 34.64 4.86 64.51
C THR A 101 35.17 3.43 64.70
N THR A 102 35.74 2.85 63.61
CA THR A 102 36.21 1.47 63.58
C THR A 102 37.63 1.43 63.06
N GLY A 103 38.52 0.77 63.75
CA GLY A 103 39.94 0.61 63.36
C GLY A 103 40.70 1.88 63.10
N GLY A 104 40.26 3.01 63.66
CA GLY A 104 40.87 4.33 63.48
C GLY A 104 40.30 5.14 62.29
N ILE A 105 39.45 4.59 61.49
CA ILE A 105 38.62 5.32 60.50
C ILE A 105 37.44 5.92 61.28
N THR A 106 37.24 7.22 61.15
CA THR A 106 36.18 7.93 61.90
C THR A 106 34.76 7.53 61.39
N ALA A 107 33.73 7.75 62.22
CA ALA A 107 32.36 7.50 61.87
C ALA A 107 31.95 8.26 60.60
N ASP A 108 32.36 9.50 60.43
CA ASP A 108 32.06 10.35 59.29
C ASP A 108 32.75 9.87 58.00
N GLU A 109 33.86 9.14 58.10
CA GLU A 109 34.59 8.56 56.98
C GLU A 109 34.06 7.15 56.60
N ILE A 110 33.32 6.49 57.50
CA ILE A 110 32.68 5.20 57.21
C ILE A 110 31.26 5.40 56.70
N ASN A 111 30.51 6.33 57.26
CA ASN A 111 29.14 6.59 56.88
C ASN A 111 29.10 7.53 55.69
N GLY A 112 28.42 7.10 54.62
CA GLY A 112 28.31 7.83 53.37
C GLY A 112 28.01 6.90 52.19
N ASP A 113 28.00 7.48 51.01
CA ASP A 113 27.75 6.77 49.79
C ASP A 113 29.07 6.30 49.16
N TYR A 114 29.10 5.03 48.79
CA TYR A 114 30.29 4.37 48.26
C TYR A 114 29.98 3.55 47.02
N LYS A 115 30.92 3.56 46.09
CA LYS A 115 30.95 2.65 44.97
C LYS A 115 31.57 1.31 45.38
N ILE A 116 30.89 0.20 45.15
CA ILE A 116 31.37 -1.15 45.45
C ILE A 116 32.56 -1.48 44.57
N LYS A 117 33.68 -1.86 45.16
CA LYS A 117 34.93 -2.17 44.46
C LYS A 117 35.09 -3.65 44.12
N THR A 118 34.70 -4.52 45.03
CA THR A 118 34.72 -5.97 44.81
C THR A 118 33.55 -6.61 45.53
N VAL A 119 33.07 -7.73 45.01
CA VAL A 119 32.03 -8.58 45.62
C VAL A 119 32.58 -9.99 45.79
N PRO A 120 33.30 -10.27 46.91
CA PRO A 120 33.87 -11.59 47.19
C PRO A 120 32.82 -12.67 47.42
N SER A 121 31.64 -12.33 47.94
CA SER A 121 30.53 -13.26 48.14
C SER A 121 29.19 -12.54 48.08
N THR A 122 28.10 -13.28 48.13
CA THR A 122 26.73 -12.72 48.14
C THR A 122 26.43 -11.87 49.39
N THR A 123 27.23 -11.97 50.42
CA THR A 123 27.09 -11.23 51.69
C THR A 123 28.28 -10.34 52.03
N THR A 124 29.29 -10.26 51.15
CA THR A 124 30.49 -9.43 51.42
C THR A 124 30.87 -8.60 50.20
N PHE A 125 31.16 -7.34 50.40
CA PHE A 125 31.69 -6.43 49.41
C PHE A 125 32.75 -5.50 50.01
N THR A 126 33.51 -4.81 49.18
CA THR A 126 34.49 -3.82 49.66
C THR A 126 34.21 -2.45 49.06
N VAL A 127 34.50 -1.42 49.84
CA VAL A 127 34.48 -0.03 49.41
C VAL A 127 35.78 0.68 49.88
N ASP A 128 36.13 1.73 49.17
CA ASP A 128 37.28 2.58 49.55
C ASP A 128 36.78 3.82 50.32
N THR A 129 37.25 4.02 51.54
CA THR A 129 36.96 5.20 52.37
C THR A 129 38.07 6.25 52.23
N ASN A 130 37.76 7.47 52.60
CA ASN A 130 38.78 8.55 52.63
C ASN A 130 39.80 8.42 53.82
N GLY A 131 39.43 7.63 54.82
CA GLY A 131 40.26 7.35 55.95
C GLY A 131 41.20 6.17 55.78
N VAL A 132 42.28 6.10 56.51
CA VAL A 132 43.21 4.96 56.57
C VAL A 132 43.17 4.32 57.93
N ALA A 133 42.89 3.04 57.97
CA ALA A 133 42.80 2.31 59.23
C ALA A 133 44.15 2.23 59.95
N SER A 134 44.17 2.51 61.24
CA SER A 134 45.32 2.34 62.11
C SER A 134 45.38 0.98 62.82
N SER A 135 44.33 0.17 62.64
CA SER A 135 44.25 -1.22 63.12
C SER A 135 43.25 -2.05 62.37
N SER A 136 43.42 -3.38 62.36
CA SER A 136 42.47 -4.31 61.85
C SER A 136 41.40 -4.64 62.89
N THR A 137 40.17 -4.22 62.68
CA THR A 137 39.05 -4.38 63.62
C THR A 137 37.74 -4.54 62.89
N THR A 138 36.80 -5.31 63.47
CA THR A 138 35.45 -5.41 62.99
C THR A 138 34.47 -4.66 63.88
N SER A 139 33.57 -3.88 63.31
CA SER A 139 32.52 -3.16 64.05
C SER A 139 31.51 -4.12 64.66
N SER A 140 30.71 -3.63 65.62
CA SER A 140 29.44 -4.31 65.92
C SER A 140 28.52 -4.34 64.73
N ASN A 141 27.59 -5.29 64.76
CA ASN A 141 26.54 -5.36 63.70
C ASN A 141 25.62 -4.13 63.83
N VAL A 142 25.46 -3.42 62.74
CA VAL A 142 24.65 -2.20 62.69
C VAL A 142 23.34 -2.52 61.99
N THR A 143 22.22 -2.28 62.66
CA THR A 143 20.88 -2.46 62.11
C THR A 143 20.68 -1.48 60.94
N ASN A 144 20.31 -2.00 59.77
CA ASN A 144 20.19 -1.22 58.55
C ASN A 144 21.47 -0.46 58.17
N GLY A 145 22.64 -1.03 58.45
CA GLY A 145 23.94 -0.39 58.25
C GLY A 145 24.36 -0.24 56.81
N ALA A 146 23.80 -1.05 55.90
CA ALA A 146 24.02 -0.93 54.47
C ALA A 146 22.67 -0.76 53.76
N ALA A 147 22.55 0.25 52.91
CA ALA A 147 21.37 0.50 52.06
C ALA A 147 21.74 0.45 50.58
N PHE A 148 20.98 -0.28 49.79
CA PHE A 148 21.14 -0.43 48.34
C PHE A 148 19.95 0.19 47.64
N ASN A 149 20.11 0.65 46.39
CA ASN A 149 19.11 1.39 45.62
C ASN A 149 18.69 2.73 46.29
N GLY A 150 19.56 3.37 47.05
CA GLY A 150 19.35 4.71 47.58
C GLY A 150 20.07 5.77 46.76
N PRO A 151 19.66 7.04 46.82
CA PRO A 151 20.36 8.12 46.15
C PRO A 151 21.79 8.23 46.70
N SER A 152 22.77 8.35 45.80
CA SER A 152 24.17 8.47 46.17
C SER A 152 24.60 9.91 46.44
N ASP A 153 24.11 10.86 45.63
CA ASP A 153 24.40 12.28 45.72
C ASP A 153 23.30 13.12 45.07
N ALA A 154 22.64 13.98 45.80
CA ALA A 154 21.60 14.88 45.28
C ALA A 154 22.10 15.85 44.17
N LEU A 155 23.42 16.03 44.03
CA LEU A 155 24.01 16.81 42.95
C LEU A 155 24.06 16.05 41.61
N LEU A 156 23.89 14.73 41.62
CA LEU A 156 23.90 13.86 40.46
C LEU A 156 22.48 13.52 40.00
N ASP A 157 21.45 14.02 40.70
CA ASP A 157 20.05 13.79 40.33
C ASP A 157 19.72 14.32 38.95
N PHE A 158 19.04 13.52 38.16
CA PHE A 158 18.49 13.92 36.89
C PHE A 158 16.98 13.59 36.81
N SER A 159 16.28 14.39 36.03
CA SER A 159 14.85 14.20 35.82
C SER A 159 14.61 13.42 34.52
N THR A 160 13.87 12.33 34.58
CA THR A 160 13.59 11.47 33.44
C THR A 160 12.14 11.09 33.36
N SER A 161 11.71 10.67 32.16
CA SER A 161 10.41 10.09 31.88
C SER A 161 10.56 8.91 30.94
N TYR A 162 9.54 8.06 30.87
CA TYR A 162 9.57 6.83 30.10
C TYR A 162 8.43 6.79 29.10
N VAL A 163 8.71 6.20 27.94
CA VAL A 163 7.72 5.76 26.95
C VAL A 163 8.00 4.32 26.59
N TYR A 164 7.01 3.64 26.01
CA TYR A 164 7.22 2.33 25.43
C TYR A 164 6.49 2.21 24.12
N THR A 165 6.97 1.34 23.24
CA THR A 165 6.39 1.03 21.93
C THR A 165 5.93 -0.40 21.89
N PHE A 166 5.00 -0.70 20.99
CA PHE A 166 4.68 -2.07 20.59
C PHE A 166 5.55 -2.50 19.40
N VAL A 167 5.94 -3.76 19.41
CA VAL A 167 6.71 -4.39 18.33
C VAL A 167 5.97 -5.65 17.86
N SER A 168 5.82 -5.78 16.52
CA SER A 168 5.18 -6.95 15.91
C SER A 168 6.09 -8.17 15.93
N ALA A 169 5.52 -9.37 15.68
CA ALA A 169 6.31 -10.58 15.45
C ALA A 169 7.16 -10.51 14.16
N TYR A 170 6.90 -9.53 13.31
CA TYR A 170 7.70 -9.24 12.11
C TYR A 170 8.84 -8.25 12.37
N GLY A 171 8.98 -7.75 13.61
CA GLY A 171 10.01 -6.77 14.00
C GLY A 171 9.65 -5.32 13.68
N GLU A 172 8.41 -5.05 13.28
CA GLU A 172 7.92 -3.70 13.01
C GLU A 172 7.62 -2.97 14.31
N GLU A 173 8.12 -1.75 14.47
CA GLU A 173 7.95 -0.95 15.67
C GLU A 173 6.99 0.22 15.43
N GLY A 174 5.98 0.33 16.28
CA GLY A 174 4.98 1.39 16.25
C GLY A 174 5.39 2.63 17.02
N PRO A 175 4.54 3.69 17.03
CA PRO A 175 4.82 4.92 17.75
C PRO A 175 4.75 4.71 19.27
N PRO A 176 5.39 5.62 20.04
CA PRO A 176 5.43 5.51 21.50
C PRO A 176 4.09 5.77 22.18
N SER A 177 3.97 5.28 23.40
CA SER A 177 2.93 5.65 24.36
C SER A 177 3.02 7.13 24.72
N PRO A 178 2.00 7.70 25.37
CA PRO A 178 2.17 8.92 26.15
C PRO A 178 3.31 8.74 27.15
N ALA A 179 4.06 9.83 27.41
CA ALA A 179 5.16 9.79 28.37
C ALA A 179 4.64 9.63 29.82
N SER A 180 5.41 8.95 30.65
CA SER A 180 5.16 8.89 32.08
C SER A 180 5.24 10.27 32.75
N THR A 181 4.81 10.37 34.01
CA THR A 181 5.22 11.47 34.85
C THR A 181 6.73 11.50 34.98
N VAL A 182 7.29 12.68 35.21
CA VAL A 182 8.72 12.83 35.47
C VAL A 182 9.06 12.23 36.83
N VAL A 183 10.13 11.48 36.90
CA VAL A 183 10.75 10.99 38.12
C VAL A 183 12.18 11.56 38.23
N THR A 184 12.54 12.03 39.41
CA THR A 184 13.92 12.46 39.73
C THR A 184 14.65 11.28 40.33
N THR A 185 15.78 10.91 39.77
CA THR A 185 16.59 9.74 40.11
C THR A 185 18.06 10.03 39.87
N ASP A 186 18.93 9.14 40.30
CA ASP A 186 20.34 9.12 39.94
C ASP A 186 20.74 7.75 39.37
N ASP A 187 21.98 7.56 38.95
CA ASP A 187 22.46 6.30 38.37
C ASP A 187 22.49 5.13 39.38
N ASN A 188 22.24 5.38 40.66
CA ASN A 188 22.25 4.37 41.73
C ASN A 188 20.84 3.93 42.11
N GLN A 189 19.83 4.60 41.62
CA GLN A 189 18.44 4.31 41.91
C GLN A 189 17.77 3.61 40.73
N SER A 190 17.20 2.45 41.00
CA SER A 190 16.37 1.75 40.04
C SER A 190 14.98 2.39 39.97
N VAL A 191 14.42 2.41 38.76
CA VAL A 191 13.04 2.89 38.48
C VAL A 191 12.13 1.72 38.11
N ALA A 192 11.10 1.49 38.91
CA ALA A 192 10.07 0.49 38.62
C ALA A 192 9.00 1.08 37.69
N LEU A 193 8.79 0.45 36.59
CA LEU A 193 7.71 0.72 35.62
C LEU A 193 6.58 -0.29 35.80
N SER A 194 5.34 0.17 35.75
CA SER A 194 4.15 -0.66 35.82
C SER A 194 3.06 -0.11 34.90
N GLY A 195 1.98 -0.86 34.71
CA GLY A 195 0.89 -0.46 33.82
C GLY A 195 1.25 -0.54 32.34
N LEU A 196 2.30 -1.28 31.97
CA LEU A 196 2.64 -1.54 30.58
C LEU A 196 1.56 -2.44 29.95
N GLU A 197 0.88 -1.94 28.92
CA GLU A 197 -0.20 -2.70 28.26
C GLU A 197 0.30 -4.04 27.72
N THR A 198 -0.47 -5.10 27.95
CA THR A 198 -0.16 -6.47 27.50
C THR A 198 -0.90 -6.87 26.22
N SER A 199 -1.71 -5.97 25.68
CA SER A 199 -2.44 -6.11 24.41
C SER A 199 -2.80 -4.73 23.88
N SER A 200 -3.12 -4.63 22.61
CA SER A 200 -3.67 -3.41 22.01
C SER A 200 -5.21 -3.40 22.11
N ALA A 201 -5.80 -2.22 22.16
CA ALA A 201 -7.24 -2.01 21.97
C ALA A 201 -7.72 -2.32 20.55
N LYS A 202 -6.82 -2.28 19.55
CA LYS A 202 -7.12 -2.63 18.16
C LYS A 202 -7.02 -4.14 17.95
N SER A 203 -8.00 -4.73 17.27
CA SER A 203 -8.02 -6.16 16.91
C SER A 203 -7.08 -6.47 15.74
N ASN A 204 -6.77 -7.74 15.55
CA ASN A 204 -5.95 -8.27 14.45
C ASN A 204 -4.56 -7.60 14.35
N THR A 205 -3.94 -7.33 15.47
CA THR A 205 -2.56 -6.86 15.55
C THR A 205 -1.61 -8.05 15.73
N ASN A 206 -0.42 -7.95 15.13
CA ASN A 206 0.62 -8.99 15.22
C ASN A 206 1.65 -8.65 16.31
N LEU A 207 1.20 -8.22 17.49
CA LEU A 207 2.09 -7.76 18.54
C LEU A 207 2.76 -8.94 19.26
N SER A 208 4.05 -8.79 19.55
CA SER A 208 4.89 -9.80 20.20
C SER A 208 5.69 -9.26 21.38
N LYS A 209 6.23 -8.05 21.24
CA LYS A 209 7.16 -7.44 22.21
C LYS A 209 6.82 -5.98 22.47
N LYS A 210 7.52 -5.41 23.44
CA LYS A 210 7.55 -3.99 23.76
C LYS A 210 8.99 -3.54 23.90
N ARG A 211 9.29 -2.31 23.47
CA ARG A 211 10.55 -1.64 23.73
C ARG A 211 10.31 -0.48 24.68
N ILE A 212 11.17 -0.37 25.67
CA ILE A 212 11.12 0.68 26.69
C ILE A 212 12.21 1.68 26.38
N TYR A 213 11.85 2.95 26.49
CA TYR A 213 12.75 4.08 26.25
C TYR A 213 12.68 5.05 27.42
N ARG A 214 13.84 5.61 27.78
CA ARG A 214 14.00 6.62 28.83
C ARG A 214 14.47 7.94 28.22
N SER A 215 13.89 9.06 28.68
CA SER A 215 14.40 10.37 28.30
C SER A 215 15.79 10.59 28.87
N ASN A 216 16.72 10.96 28.01
CA ASN A 216 18.06 11.36 28.36
C ASN A 216 18.30 12.79 27.90
N THR A 217 18.69 13.67 28.81
CA THR A 217 18.91 15.07 28.52
C THR A 217 20.37 15.28 28.13
N GLY A 218 20.60 15.37 26.82
CA GLY A 218 21.89 15.77 26.26
C GLY A 218 22.11 17.28 26.37
N SER A 219 23.25 17.75 25.88
CA SER A 219 23.60 19.17 25.91
C SER A 219 22.68 20.08 25.07
N ASN A 220 21.98 19.52 24.10
CA ASN A 220 21.17 20.27 23.13
C ASN A 220 19.71 19.79 23.01
N THR A 221 19.42 18.51 23.29
CA THR A 221 18.07 17.91 23.13
C THR A 221 17.80 16.91 24.23
N THR A 222 16.52 16.69 24.53
CA THR A 222 16.05 15.56 25.32
C THR A 222 15.48 14.54 24.39
N ASP A 223 16.14 13.40 24.27
CA ASP A 223 15.72 12.29 23.40
C ASP A 223 15.35 11.08 24.26
N PHE A 224 14.43 10.25 23.75
CA PHE A 224 14.12 8.95 24.34
C PHE A 224 15.09 7.91 23.79
N GLN A 225 15.89 7.31 24.67
CA GLN A 225 16.89 6.30 24.32
C GLN A 225 16.46 4.91 24.81
N PHE A 226 16.85 3.90 24.05
CA PHE A 226 16.49 2.51 24.30
C PHE A 226 17.08 2.01 25.63
N VAL A 227 16.21 1.36 26.41
CA VAL A 227 16.54 0.73 27.68
C VAL A 227 16.47 -0.79 27.56
N ALA A 228 15.31 -1.32 27.12
CA ALA A 228 15.09 -2.76 27.08
C ALA A 228 14.00 -3.18 26.09
N GLU A 229 14.10 -4.42 25.61
CA GLU A 229 13.02 -5.12 24.89
C GLU A 229 12.47 -6.23 25.77
N ILE A 230 11.15 -6.26 25.98
CA ILE A 230 10.45 -7.24 26.83
C ILE A 230 9.30 -7.89 26.03
N ASN A 231 8.87 -9.06 26.49
CA ASN A 231 7.71 -9.74 25.88
C ASN A 231 6.43 -8.95 26.13
N LEU A 232 5.47 -9.04 25.20
CA LEU A 232 4.20 -8.32 25.26
C LEU A 232 3.41 -8.60 26.55
N ASN A 233 3.44 -9.83 27.05
CA ASN A 233 2.68 -10.26 28.25
C ASN A 233 3.25 -9.75 29.58
N VAL A 234 4.40 -9.07 29.58
CA VAL A 234 5.04 -8.52 30.78
C VAL A 234 4.52 -7.11 31.05
N ALA A 235 3.82 -6.90 32.17
CA ALA A 235 3.19 -5.63 32.53
C ALA A 235 4.08 -4.69 33.36
N THR A 236 5.26 -5.14 33.78
CA THR A 236 6.17 -4.40 34.66
C THR A 236 7.61 -4.55 34.17
N TYR A 237 8.44 -3.57 34.48
CA TYR A 237 9.89 -3.62 34.22
C TYR A 237 10.60 -2.81 35.30
N THR A 238 11.81 -3.19 35.68
CA THR A 238 12.65 -2.36 36.53
C THR A 238 13.87 -1.95 35.75
N ASP A 239 14.02 -0.63 35.55
CA ASP A 239 15.19 -0.04 34.91
C ASP A 239 16.31 0.11 35.97
N THR A 240 17.40 -0.57 35.70
CA THR A 240 18.63 -0.52 36.50
C THR A 240 19.79 0.04 35.69
N SER A 241 19.54 0.55 34.49
CA SER A 241 20.58 1.02 33.56
C SER A 241 21.09 2.39 33.97
N ASN A 242 22.38 2.60 33.88
CA ASN A 242 23.01 3.92 34.02
C ASN A 242 22.73 4.78 32.75
N ASN A 243 22.93 6.10 32.87
CA ASN A 243 22.71 7.00 31.74
C ASN A 243 23.66 6.77 30.56
N ASP A 244 24.85 6.30 30.80
CA ASP A 244 25.89 6.00 29.81
C ASP A 244 25.68 4.63 29.14
N GLU A 245 24.79 3.80 29.68
CA GLU A 245 24.43 2.48 29.12
C GLU A 245 23.26 2.52 28.14
N LEU A 246 22.57 3.66 28.01
CA LEU A 246 21.42 3.80 27.09
C LEU A 246 21.87 3.69 25.64
N ALA A 247 21.08 2.96 24.87
CA ALA A 247 21.39 2.69 23.46
C ALA A 247 20.78 3.74 22.50
N GLU A 248 20.37 3.33 21.32
CA GLU A 248 19.90 4.22 20.25
C GLU A 248 18.66 5.04 20.64
N VAL A 249 18.53 6.21 20.00
CA VAL A 249 17.34 7.06 20.10
C VAL A 249 16.15 6.34 19.44
N ILE A 250 14.96 6.50 20.01
CA ILE A 250 13.72 5.92 19.47
C ILE A 250 13.53 6.27 17.99
N PRO A 251 13.49 5.29 17.08
CA PRO A 251 13.35 5.55 15.65
C PRO A 251 11.89 5.74 15.25
N SER A 252 10.95 5.25 16.05
CA SER A 252 9.56 5.02 15.67
C SER A 252 8.60 6.13 16.10
N THR A 253 9.08 7.29 16.54
CA THR A 253 8.24 8.40 17.01
C THR A 253 7.12 8.79 16.06
N PHE A 254 7.36 8.70 14.76
CA PHE A 254 6.41 9.06 13.71
C PHE A 254 5.88 7.85 12.92
N HIS A 255 6.12 6.63 13.36
CA HIS A 255 5.64 5.40 12.69
C HIS A 255 4.13 5.16 12.95
N ILE A 256 3.32 6.17 12.69
CA ILE A 256 1.87 6.10 12.88
C ILE A 256 1.27 5.10 11.89
N ALA A 257 0.28 4.33 12.32
CA ALA A 257 -0.48 3.44 11.44
C ALA A 257 -1.27 4.24 10.37
N PRO A 258 -1.59 3.63 9.20
CA PRO A 258 -2.42 4.28 8.19
C PRO A 258 -3.83 4.56 8.71
N PRO A 259 -4.60 5.48 8.06
CA PRO A 259 -6.01 5.70 8.38
C PRO A 259 -6.81 4.39 8.40
N ASP A 260 -7.49 4.14 9.51
CA ASP A 260 -8.22 2.91 9.79
C ASP A 260 -9.70 3.17 10.13
N ASP A 261 -10.35 2.20 10.78
CA ASP A 261 -11.75 2.24 11.20
C ASP A 261 -12.03 3.08 12.45
N ASP A 262 -11.04 3.80 12.97
CA ASP A 262 -11.23 4.73 14.08
C ASP A 262 -11.84 6.05 13.58
N THR A 263 -13.14 6.15 13.64
CA THR A 263 -13.88 7.32 13.15
C THR A 263 -13.61 8.60 13.94
N SER A 264 -13.04 8.50 15.15
CA SER A 264 -12.66 9.68 15.95
C SER A 264 -11.37 10.32 15.41
N LEU A 265 -10.45 9.52 14.91
CA LEU A 265 -9.19 9.98 14.29
C LEU A 265 -9.35 10.19 12.78
N TYR A 266 -10.17 9.36 12.13
CA TYR A 266 -10.36 9.34 10.68
C TYR A 266 -11.83 9.42 10.30
N PRO A 267 -12.47 10.60 10.40
CA PRO A 267 -13.88 10.78 10.08
C PRO A 267 -14.22 10.48 8.62
N ASP A 268 -13.24 10.56 7.71
CA ASP A 268 -13.39 10.21 6.29
C ASP A 268 -13.31 8.68 6.04
N GLY A 269 -13.14 7.91 7.12
CA GLY A 269 -13.05 6.44 7.08
C GLY A 269 -11.65 5.90 6.78
N PRO A 270 -11.55 4.56 6.62
CA PRO A 270 -10.29 3.87 6.40
C PRO A 270 -9.67 4.21 5.05
N MET A 271 -8.36 4.04 4.96
CA MET A 271 -7.59 4.23 3.73
C MET A 271 -8.02 3.24 2.65
N LYS A 272 -8.12 3.73 1.41
CA LYS A 272 -8.53 3.02 0.20
C LYS A 272 -7.49 3.21 -0.91
N GLY A 273 -7.65 2.43 -1.99
CA GLY A 273 -6.89 2.63 -3.21
C GLY A 273 -5.39 2.41 -3.06
N LEU A 274 -5.00 1.41 -2.27
CA LEU A 274 -3.59 1.11 -2.02
C LEU A 274 -2.84 0.80 -3.32
N ILE A 275 -1.73 1.48 -3.53
CA ILE A 275 -0.82 1.28 -4.67
C ILE A 275 0.64 1.25 -4.17
N SER A 276 1.51 0.62 -4.95
CA SER A 276 2.95 0.59 -4.71
C SER A 276 3.65 1.61 -5.61
N LEU A 277 4.57 2.37 -5.04
CA LEU A 277 5.39 3.37 -5.72
C LEU A 277 6.85 2.92 -5.78
N PRO A 278 7.62 3.44 -6.73
CA PRO A 278 9.08 3.29 -6.71
C PRO A 278 9.69 3.81 -5.40
N GLY A 279 10.83 3.27 -5.00
CA GLY A 279 11.51 3.69 -3.78
C GLY A 279 10.98 3.07 -2.49
N GLY A 280 10.23 1.96 -2.59
CA GLY A 280 9.79 1.22 -1.40
C GLY A 280 8.63 1.88 -0.65
N VAL A 281 7.81 2.67 -1.31
CA VAL A 281 6.71 3.45 -0.73
C VAL A 281 5.37 2.87 -1.12
N LEU A 282 4.43 2.82 -0.19
CA LEU A 282 3.01 2.60 -0.46
C LEU A 282 2.27 3.93 -0.42
N ALA A 283 1.24 4.06 -1.26
CA ALA A 283 0.31 5.19 -1.23
C ALA A 283 -1.14 4.71 -1.17
N GLY A 284 -1.98 5.50 -0.53
CA GLY A 284 -3.41 5.29 -0.45
C GLY A 284 -4.12 6.59 -0.06
N PHE A 285 -5.44 6.61 -0.05
CA PHE A 285 -6.19 7.83 0.24
C PHE A 285 -7.39 7.60 1.17
N THR A 286 -7.81 8.65 1.85
CA THR A 286 -9.08 8.73 2.59
C THR A 286 -9.68 10.13 2.42
N GLY A 287 -10.93 10.20 1.95
CA GLY A 287 -11.59 11.47 1.64
C GLY A 287 -10.77 12.32 0.68
N LYS A 288 -10.30 13.47 1.16
CA LYS A 288 -9.47 14.43 0.41
C LYS A 288 -7.95 14.26 0.66
N ARG A 289 -7.56 13.29 1.45
CA ARG A 289 -6.16 13.11 1.88
C ARG A 289 -5.50 11.94 1.17
N LEU A 290 -4.42 12.23 0.46
CA LEU A 290 -3.48 11.27 -0.08
C LEU A 290 -2.42 11.01 0.99
N CYS A 291 -2.16 9.76 1.31
CA CYS A 291 -1.25 9.31 2.36
C CYS A 291 -0.13 8.46 1.75
N PHE A 292 1.09 8.60 2.28
CA PHE A 292 2.24 7.81 1.86
C PHE A 292 2.91 7.16 3.06
N SER A 293 3.41 5.94 2.88
CA SER A 293 4.28 5.31 3.88
C SER A 293 5.67 5.94 3.89
N GLU A 294 6.44 5.68 4.94
CA GLU A 294 7.89 5.90 4.90
C GLU A 294 8.54 4.94 3.89
N PRO A 295 9.63 5.35 3.24
CA PRO A 295 10.39 4.48 2.34
C PRO A 295 10.86 3.21 3.06
N PHE A 296 10.62 2.05 2.46
CA PHE A 296 10.97 0.73 2.99
C PHE A 296 10.33 0.33 4.32
N LEU A 297 9.42 1.18 4.85
CA LEU A 297 8.64 0.93 6.06
C LEU A 297 7.13 0.98 5.75
N PRO A 298 6.59 -0.03 5.09
CA PRO A 298 5.19 -0.02 4.63
C PRO A 298 4.15 0.04 5.75
N TYR A 299 4.56 -0.21 7.00
CA TYR A 299 3.71 -0.10 8.18
C TYR A 299 3.69 1.31 8.82
N ALA A 300 4.59 2.22 8.43
CA ALA A 300 4.74 3.56 8.99
C ALA A 300 4.17 4.64 8.05
N TRP A 301 3.14 5.40 8.51
CA TRP A 301 2.40 6.39 7.73
C TRP A 301 2.34 7.75 8.43
N PRO A 302 3.45 8.48 8.54
CA PRO A 302 3.52 9.76 9.25
C PRO A 302 2.50 10.78 8.74
N ALA A 303 2.02 11.62 9.64
CA ALA A 303 1.12 12.72 9.27
C ALA A 303 1.79 13.73 8.32
N SER A 304 3.13 13.87 8.40
CA SER A 304 3.93 14.71 7.50
C SER A 304 3.94 14.22 6.04
N ASN A 305 3.62 12.95 5.82
CA ASN A 305 3.55 12.31 4.50
C ASN A 305 2.12 12.31 3.94
N ARG A 306 1.30 13.28 4.34
CA ARG A 306 -0.10 13.42 3.88
C ARG A 306 -0.29 14.71 3.12
N ILE A 307 -0.93 14.62 1.96
CA ILE A 307 -1.28 15.76 1.12
C ILE A 307 -2.80 15.90 1.08
N THR A 308 -3.30 17.10 1.31
CA THR A 308 -4.73 17.40 1.19
C THR A 308 -5.01 17.96 -0.20
N ILE A 309 -5.98 17.36 -0.90
CA ILE A 309 -6.50 17.79 -2.20
C ILE A 309 -7.80 18.58 -1.95
N GLU A 310 -8.16 19.50 -2.85
CA GLU A 310 -9.36 20.34 -2.68
C GLU A 310 -10.67 19.53 -2.73
N GLU A 311 -10.69 18.50 -3.58
CA GLU A 311 -11.86 17.66 -3.83
C GLU A 311 -11.70 16.25 -3.31
N ASP A 312 -12.82 15.52 -3.16
CA ASP A 312 -12.79 14.11 -2.78
C ASP A 312 -12.05 13.28 -3.82
N ILE A 313 -11.10 12.48 -3.35
CA ILE A 313 -10.36 11.55 -4.18
C ILE A 313 -11.28 10.35 -4.50
N VAL A 314 -11.35 10.00 -5.77
CA VAL A 314 -12.07 8.83 -6.27
C VAL A 314 -11.15 7.66 -6.47
N GLY A 315 -9.97 7.88 -7.07
CA GLY A 315 -8.98 6.87 -7.34
C GLY A 315 -7.58 7.46 -7.53
N ILE A 316 -6.59 6.60 -7.43
CA ILE A 316 -5.19 6.94 -7.67
C ILE A 316 -4.54 5.88 -8.56
N ALA A 317 -3.60 6.30 -9.40
CA ALA A 317 -2.79 5.39 -10.22
C ALA A 317 -1.35 5.93 -10.35
N VAL A 318 -0.41 5.02 -10.57
CA VAL A 318 1.02 5.34 -10.72
C VAL A 318 1.32 5.64 -12.18
N THR A 319 2.24 6.56 -12.43
CA THR A 319 2.88 6.76 -13.73
C THR A 319 4.38 6.97 -13.53
N SER A 320 5.14 6.96 -14.62
CA SER A 320 6.56 7.32 -14.59
C SER A 320 6.84 8.72 -14.03
N ASN A 321 5.86 9.62 -14.04
CA ASN A 321 5.98 11.01 -13.59
C ASN A 321 5.49 11.25 -12.16
N GLY A 322 4.88 10.27 -11.50
CA GLY A 322 4.30 10.37 -10.17
C GLY A 322 2.93 9.70 -10.05
N VAL A 323 2.11 10.18 -9.13
CA VAL A 323 0.77 9.64 -8.85
C VAL A 323 -0.28 10.54 -9.47
N ILE A 324 -1.09 9.98 -10.35
CA ILE A 324 -2.31 10.65 -10.84
C ILE A 324 -3.42 10.42 -9.83
N VAL A 325 -4.05 11.52 -9.42
CA VAL A 325 -5.18 11.53 -8.48
C VAL A 325 -6.43 11.94 -9.23
N GLY A 326 -7.32 11.00 -9.44
CA GLY A 326 -8.66 11.24 -9.98
C GLY A 326 -9.60 11.71 -8.86
N THR A 327 -10.24 12.86 -9.03
CA THR A 327 -11.17 13.43 -8.07
C THR A 327 -12.59 13.50 -8.64
N LYS A 328 -13.54 13.96 -7.83
CA LYS A 328 -14.91 14.26 -8.29
C LYS A 328 -15.02 15.51 -9.19
N SER A 329 -13.91 16.19 -9.42
CA SER A 329 -13.85 17.39 -10.26
C SER A 329 -12.57 17.34 -11.11
N THR A 330 -11.56 18.09 -10.76
CA THR A 330 -10.29 18.20 -11.48
C THR A 330 -9.28 17.13 -11.04
N PRO A 331 -8.56 16.48 -11.95
CA PRO A 331 -7.47 15.57 -11.59
C PRO A 331 -6.21 16.33 -11.15
N TYR A 332 -5.32 15.63 -10.42
CA TYR A 332 -4.03 16.15 -9.98
C TYR A 332 -2.91 15.18 -10.34
N LEU A 333 -1.72 15.75 -10.60
CA LEU A 333 -0.47 15.01 -10.59
C LEU A 333 0.26 15.29 -9.28
N VAL A 334 0.59 14.25 -8.53
CA VAL A 334 1.40 14.35 -7.32
C VAL A 334 2.78 13.80 -7.62
N THR A 335 3.79 14.64 -7.46
CA THR A 335 5.19 14.32 -7.79
C THR A 335 6.14 14.82 -6.71
N GLY A 336 7.27 14.16 -6.56
CA GLY A 336 8.31 14.48 -5.59
C GLY A 336 9.32 13.32 -5.48
N ALA A 337 10.49 13.60 -4.94
CA ALA A 337 11.55 12.60 -4.76
C ALA A 337 11.29 11.69 -3.54
N GLU A 338 10.65 12.24 -2.50
CA GLU A 338 10.39 11.58 -1.23
C GLU A 338 8.98 11.91 -0.74
N PRO A 339 8.34 11.05 0.08
CA PRO A 339 6.99 11.28 0.60
C PRO A 339 6.77 12.66 1.24
N ARG A 340 7.76 13.17 1.98
CA ARG A 340 7.68 14.48 2.65
C ARG A 340 7.79 15.67 1.70
N SER A 341 8.35 15.48 0.50
CA SER A 341 8.57 16.52 -0.50
C SER A 341 7.59 16.46 -1.66
N MET A 342 6.64 15.54 -1.63
CA MET A 342 5.63 15.43 -2.68
C MET A 342 4.70 16.63 -2.68
N ALA A 343 4.38 17.11 -3.88
CA ALA A 343 3.47 18.24 -4.10
C ALA A 343 2.40 17.87 -5.12
N ALA A 344 1.19 18.39 -4.91
CA ALA A 344 0.07 18.21 -5.82
C ALA A 344 0.01 19.34 -6.84
N ILE A 345 0.02 19.00 -8.11
CA ILE A 345 -0.12 19.92 -9.25
C ILE A 345 -1.51 19.68 -9.84
N ARG A 346 -2.35 20.71 -9.83
CA ARG A 346 -3.67 20.66 -10.45
C ARG A 346 -3.52 20.55 -11.97
N ILE A 347 -4.27 19.65 -12.58
CA ILE A 347 -4.35 19.50 -14.03
C ILE A 347 -5.55 20.30 -14.52
N GLU A 348 -5.34 21.20 -15.48
CA GLU A 348 -6.41 22.05 -16.03
C GLU A 348 -7.35 21.23 -16.92
N SER A 349 -8.26 20.52 -16.30
CA SER A 349 -9.31 19.73 -16.95
C SER A 349 -10.54 19.64 -16.06
N GLY A 350 -11.73 19.73 -16.63
CA GLY A 350 -13.01 19.54 -15.93
C GLY A 350 -13.48 18.07 -15.88
N GLU A 351 -12.66 17.13 -16.33
CA GLU A 351 -13.02 15.72 -16.46
C GLU A 351 -12.85 14.99 -15.13
N ALA A 352 -13.94 14.90 -14.37
CA ALA A 352 -14.00 14.14 -13.13
C ALA A 352 -13.75 12.64 -13.36
N CYS A 353 -13.13 11.97 -12.40
CA CYS A 353 -13.06 10.51 -12.37
C CYS A 353 -14.39 9.96 -11.81
N LEU A 354 -15.15 9.23 -12.60
CA LEU A 354 -16.47 8.72 -12.18
C LEU A 354 -16.38 7.45 -11.33
N ASN A 355 -15.34 6.63 -11.55
CA ASN A 355 -15.19 5.35 -10.85
C ASN A 355 -13.72 4.99 -10.70
N LYS A 356 -13.29 4.69 -9.48
CA LYS A 356 -11.91 4.24 -9.21
C LYS A 356 -11.49 3.00 -10.00
N ASN A 357 -12.43 2.07 -10.22
CA ASN A 357 -12.16 0.82 -10.93
C ASN A 357 -11.96 1.01 -12.44
N SER A 358 -12.29 2.19 -12.98
CA SER A 358 -12.00 2.55 -14.36
C SER A 358 -10.58 3.07 -14.57
N MET A 359 -9.85 3.33 -13.48
CA MET A 359 -8.53 3.95 -13.53
C MET A 359 -7.45 2.90 -13.77
N VAL A 360 -6.75 3.00 -14.90
CA VAL A 360 -5.76 2.03 -15.37
C VAL A 360 -4.46 2.73 -15.68
N ASP A 361 -3.38 2.22 -15.10
CA ASP A 361 -2.01 2.58 -15.44
C ASP A 361 -1.63 1.94 -16.79
N MET A 362 -1.26 2.79 -17.76
CA MET A 362 -0.79 2.40 -19.09
C MET A 362 0.72 2.56 -19.25
N GLY A 363 1.44 2.75 -18.15
CA GLY A 363 2.88 2.99 -18.07
C GLY A 363 3.23 4.48 -18.05
N ASP A 364 3.13 5.15 -19.19
CA ASP A 364 3.43 6.59 -19.34
C ASP A 364 2.20 7.51 -19.23
N SER A 365 1.02 6.93 -19.13
CA SER A 365 -0.27 7.61 -19.02
C SER A 365 -1.24 6.82 -18.16
N VAL A 366 -2.27 7.50 -17.65
CA VAL A 366 -3.40 6.88 -16.97
C VAL A 366 -4.66 7.12 -17.78
N LEU A 367 -5.49 6.10 -17.93
CA LEU A 367 -6.83 6.23 -18.46
C LEU A 367 -7.87 6.00 -17.37
N TYR A 368 -8.97 6.79 -17.40
CA TYR A 368 -10.14 6.57 -16.54
C TYR A 368 -11.43 7.04 -17.23
N ALA A 369 -12.56 6.56 -16.76
CA ALA A 369 -13.87 6.98 -17.23
C ALA A 369 -14.25 8.35 -16.69
N GLY A 370 -14.33 9.34 -17.57
CA GLY A 370 -14.86 10.68 -17.31
C GLY A 370 -16.32 10.83 -17.76
N PRO A 371 -16.91 12.01 -17.52
CA PRO A 371 -18.27 12.34 -17.97
C PRO A 371 -18.42 12.31 -19.50
N ASP A 372 -17.45 12.83 -20.22
CA ASP A 372 -17.53 13.05 -21.66
C ASP A 372 -16.87 11.96 -22.51
N GLY A 373 -16.12 11.05 -21.86
CA GLY A 373 -15.42 9.96 -22.54
C GLY A 373 -14.38 9.27 -21.65
N LEU A 374 -13.50 8.52 -22.28
CA LEU A 374 -12.33 7.93 -21.66
C LEU A 374 -11.23 9.00 -21.62
N VAL A 375 -10.89 9.44 -20.42
CA VAL A 375 -9.88 10.50 -20.18
C VAL A 375 -8.51 9.88 -20.11
N MET A 376 -7.57 10.41 -20.87
CA MET A 376 -6.15 10.05 -20.84
C MET A 376 -5.35 11.20 -20.23
N ILE A 377 -4.60 10.88 -19.17
CA ILE A 377 -3.67 11.82 -18.53
C ILE A 377 -2.24 11.39 -18.80
N GLN A 378 -1.45 12.32 -19.34
CA GLN A 378 -0.02 12.15 -19.56
C GLN A 378 0.73 13.35 -19.00
N GLY A 379 1.49 13.17 -17.93
CA GLY A 379 2.07 14.27 -17.17
C GLY A 379 0.97 15.20 -16.64
N THR A 380 1.01 16.47 -17.03
CA THR A 380 0.00 17.48 -16.68
C THR A 380 -1.04 17.74 -17.77
N ASN A 381 -1.01 16.95 -18.86
CA ASN A 381 -1.96 17.08 -19.95
C ASN A 381 -3.07 16.04 -19.81
N ALA A 382 -4.33 16.49 -19.89
CA ALA A 382 -5.53 15.65 -19.88
C ALA A 382 -6.29 15.83 -21.20
N THR A 383 -6.69 14.73 -21.81
CA THR A 383 -7.48 14.71 -23.07
C THR A 383 -8.55 13.66 -23.00
N VAL A 384 -9.71 13.92 -23.60
CA VAL A 384 -10.75 12.90 -23.80
C VAL A 384 -10.36 12.06 -25.01
N ALA A 385 -9.76 10.91 -24.77
CA ALA A 385 -9.17 10.06 -25.80
C ALA A 385 -10.20 9.49 -26.80
N THR A 386 -11.47 9.43 -26.43
CA THR A 386 -12.58 8.93 -27.25
C THR A 386 -13.38 10.03 -27.95
N GLU A 387 -13.02 11.33 -27.79
CA GLU A 387 -13.77 12.48 -28.32
C GLU A 387 -14.06 12.38 -29.83
N ALA A 388 -13.06 11.94 -30.60
CA ALA A 388 -13.22 11.81 -32.06
C ALA A 388 -13.96 10.53 -32.51
N LEU A 389 -14.25 9.60 -31.60
CA LEU A 389 -14.88 8.31 -31.89
C LEU A 389 -16.36 8.27 -31.53
N ILE A 390 -16.71 8.87 -30.39
CA ILE A 390 -18.07 8.85 -29.85
C ILE A 390 -18.40 10.19 -29.19
N THR A 391 -19.66 10.58 -29.24
CA THR A 391 -20.12 11.79 -28.57
C THR A 391 -20.33 11.53 -27.07
N PRO A 392 -20.27 12.57 -26.19
CA PRO A 392 -20.57 12.42 -24.77
C PRO A 392 -21.93 11.77 -24.48
N THR A 393 -22.96 12.11 -25.29
CA THR A 393 -24.28 11.50 -25.15
C THR A 393 -24.26 10.00 -25.43
N GLN A 394 -23.55 9.55 -26.47
CA GLN A 394 -23.38 8.14 -26.79
C GLN A 394 -22.54 7.42 -25.71
N TRP A 395 -21.52 8.09 -25.18
CA TRP A 395 -20.71 7.56 -24.08
C TRP A 395 -21.57 7.24 -22.87
N GLN A 396 -22.37 8.22 -22.40
CA GLN A 396 -23.27 8.03 -21.26
C GLN A 396 -24.34 6.96 -21.51
N ALA A 397 -24.94 6.96 -22.71
CA ALA A 397 -26.04 6.07 -23.04
C ALA A 397 -25.63 4.60 -23.27
N ASN A 398 -24.43 4.37 -23.84
CA ASN A 398 -24.04 3.04 -24.32
C ASN A 398 -22.96 2.37 -23.45
N TYR A 399 -22.16 3.15 -22.70
CA TYR A 399 -21.01 2.62 -21.97
C TYR A 399 -21.12 2.73 -20.45
N TYR A 400 -22.13 3.43 -19.92
CA TYR A 400 -22.42 3.53 -18.48
C TYR A 400 -21.16 3.83 -17.64
N PRO A 401 -20.49 4.96 -17.86
CA PRO A 401 -19.12 5.20 -17.40
C PRO A 401 -18.90 5.11 -15.89
N SER A 402 -19.94 5.35 -15.08
CA SER A 402 -19.87 5.19 -13.61
C SER A 402 -19.72 3.73 -13.16
N THR A 403 -19.98 2.77 -14.04
CA THR A 403 -19.91 1.33 -13.75
C THR A 403 -18.67 0.65 -14.34
N ILE A 404 -17.87 1.37 -15.13
CA ILE A 404 -16.72 0.79 -15.84
C ILE A 404 -15.67 0.24 -14.88
N ARG A 405 -15.23 -0.98 -15.17
CA ARG A 405 -14.03 -1.61 -14.63
C ARG A 405 -13.01 -1.77 -15.75
N GLY A 406 -11.87 -1.11 -15.61
CA GLY A 406 -10.80 -1.07 -16.61
C GLY A 406 -9.67 -2.02 -16.27
N PHE A 407 -9.03 -2.56 -17.29
CA PHE A 407 -7.88 -3.45 -17.18
C PHE A 407 -6.88 -3.14 -18.29
N LEU A 408 -5.61 -3.34 -18.01
CA LEU A 408 -4.54 -3.31 -19.01
C LEU A 408 -4.42 -4.69 -19.67
N TRP A 409 -4.42 -4.73 -20.99
CA TRP A 409 -4.15 -5.95 -21.75
C TRP A 409 -3.41 -5.61 -23.05
N GLU A 410 -2.21 -6.13 -23.24
CA GLU A 410 -1.35 -5.92 -24.41
C GLU A 410 -1.18 -4.43 -24.83
N GLY A 411 -1.09 -3.52 -23.84
CA GLY A 411 -0.99 -2.07 -24.07
C GLY A 411 -2.32 -1.41 -24.48
N ARG A 412 -3.44 -2.11 -24.34
CA ARG A 412 -4.80 -1.63 -24.60
C ARG A 412 -5.58 -1.50 -23.31
N TYR A 413 -6.52 -0.58 -23.28
CA TYR A 413 -7.51 -0.46 -22.23
C TYR A 413 -8.69 -1.38 -22.52
N VAL A 414 -8.99 -2.33 -21.65
CA VAL A 414 -10.17 -3.18 -21.71
C VAL A 414 -11.14 -2.75 -20.63
N GLY A 415 -12.29 -2.22 -21.01
CA GLY A 415 -13.33 -1.77 -20.10
C GLY A 415 -14.54 -2.68 -20.11
N PHE A 416 -15.10 -3.00 -18.94
CA PHE A 416 -16.37 -3.69 -18.80
C PHE A 416 -17.34 -2.85 -17.99
N PHE A 417 -18.60 -2.86 -18.35
CA PHE A 417 -19.65 -2.05 -17.73
C PHE A 417 -20.94 -2.82 -17.51
N SER A 418 -21.77 -2.33 -16.61
CA SER A 418 -23.12 -2.85 -16.35
C SER A 418 -24.17 -1.89 -16.88
N THR A 419 -25.14 -2.41 -17.62
CA THR A 419 -26.30 -1.65 -18.13
C THR A 419 -27.49 -1.65 -17.17
N GLY A 420 -27.35 -2.34 -16.02
CA GLY A 420 -28.45 -2.60 -15.09
C GLY A 420 -29.28 -3.84 -15.43
N SER A 421 -29.39 -4.19 -16.72
CA SER A 421 -30.08 -5.40 -17.21
C SER A 421 -29.14 -6.42 -17.86
N GLY A 422 -27.89 -6.05 -18.11
CA GLY A 422 -26.86 -6.86 -18.76
C GLY A 422 -25.48 -6.28 -18.57
N TYR A 423 -24.52 -6.86 -19.25
CA TYR A 423 -23.11 -6.48 -19.17
C TYR A 423 -22.55 -6.30 -20.58
N GLY A 424 -21.69 -5.32 -20.74
CA GLY A 424 -20.97 -5.08 -21.98
C GLY A 424 -19.50 -4.78 -21.70
N GLY A 425 -18.72 -4.68 -22.75
CA GLY A 425 -17.33 -4.30 -22.66
C GLY A 425 -16.84 -3.60 -23.92
N PHE A 426 -15.62 -3.13 -23.87
CA PHE A 426 -14.92 -2.56 -25.01
C PHE A 426 -13.41 -2.68 -24.85
N ILE A 427 -12.72 -2.70 -26.00
CA ILE A 427 -11.27 -2.53 -26.06
C ILE A 427 -11.00 -1.17 -26.71
N PHE A 428 -10.15 -0.38 -26.07
CA PHE A 428 -9.66 0.88 -26.61
C PHE A 428 -8.13 0.84 -26.74
N ASP A 429 -7.63 1.14 -27.94
CA ASP A 429 -6.19 1.20 -28.22
C ASP A 429 -5.70 2.66 -28.26
N PRO A 430 -5.06 3.17 -27.20
CA PRO A 430 -4.59 4.56 -27.15
C PRO A 430 -3.46 4.85 -28.13
N ARG A 431 -2.75 3.82 -28.62
CA ARG A 431 -1.61 3.99 -29.57
C ARG A 431 -2.10 4.48 -30.92
N LEU A 432 -3.32 4.10 -31.31
CA LEU A 432 -3.92 4.51 -32.58
C LEU A 432 -4.41 5.96 -32.58
N VAL A 433 -4.54 6.57 -31.41
CA VAL A 433 -4.90 8.00 -31.22
C VAL A 433 -3.68 8.90 -31.20
N ARG A 434 -2.50 8.37 -30.83
CA ARG A 434 -1.25 9.13 -30.65
C ARG A 434 -0.47 9.44 -31.93
N SER A 435 -0.83 8.85 -33.07
CA SER A 435 -0.10 9.10 -34.34
C SER A 435 -0.30 10.55 -34.79
N GLY A 436 0.52 11.45 -34.26
CA GLY A 436 0.48 12.88 -34.49
C GLY A 436 0.82 13.26 -35.93
N THR A 437 0.28 14.40 -36.36
CA THR A 437 0.44 15.21 -37.57
C THR A 437 -0.48 14.91 -38.76
N SER A 438 -1.16 13.79 -38.84
CA SER A 438 -2.32 13.58 -39.73
C SER A 438 -3.10 12.40 -39.14
N ALA A 439 -3.93 12.69 -38.15
CA ALA A 439 -4.70 11.69 -37.43
C ALA A 439 -5.82 11.13 -38.32
N THR A 440 -5.50 10.14 -39.13
CA THR A 440 -6.46 9.13 -39.53
C THR A 440 -6.63 8.21 -38.34
N LEU A 441 -7.61 8.53 -37.49
CA LEU A 441 -8.04 7.62 -36.43
C LEU A 441 -8.36 6.26 -37.04
N SER A 442 -7.67 5.22 -36.61
CA SER A 442 -8.03 3.87 -37.02
C SER A 442 -9.41 3.55 -36.46
N PRO A 443 -10.36 3.06 -37.32
CA PRO A 443 -11.67 2.63 -36.84
C PRO A 443 -11.63 1.47 -35.85
N ALA A 444 -10.48 0.82 -35.69
CA ALA A 444 -10.26 -0.23 -34.70
C ALA A 444 -9.82 0.29 -33.33
N ALA A 445 -9.72 1.63 -33.15
CA ALA A 445 -9.32 2.23 -31.88
C ALA A 445 -10.30 1.94 -30.72
N LEU A 446 -11.58 1.70 -31.03
CA LEU A 446 -12.62 1.32 -30.08
C LEU A 446 -13.42 0.13 -30.62
N VAL A 447 -13.37 -0.99 -29.92
CA VAL A 447 -14.07 -2.23 -30.27
C VAL A 447 -14.97 -2.65 -29.14
N ASN A 448 -16.26 -2.87 -29.40
CA ASN A 448 -17.20 -3.35 -28.41
C ASN A 448 -17.05 -4.85 -28.18
N LEU A 449 -17.28 -5.30 -26.97
CA LEU A 449 -17.25 -6.69 -26.53
C LEU A 449 -18.57 -7.06 -25.86
N ASP A 450 -19.02 -8.28 -26.09
CA ASP A 450 -20.08 -8.89 -25.29
C ASP A 450 -19.49 -9.50 -24.02
N ALA A 451 -20.08 -9.18 -22.86
CA ALA A 451 -19.71 -9.79 -21.59
C ALA A 451 -20.78 -10.79 -21.15
N SER A 452 -20.39 -12.02 -20.88
CA SER A 452 -21.29 -13.10 -20.49
C SER A 452 -21.77 -13.03 -19.04
N GLY A 453 -21.28 -12.08 -18.24
CA GLY A 453 -21.63 -11.90 -16.83
C GLY A 453 -20.92 -10.71 -16.20
N GLU A 454 -21.21 -10.48 -14.91
CA GLU A 454 -20.58 -9.41 -14.13
C GLU A 454 -19.07 -9.65 -13.99
N ILE A 455 -18.28 -8.67 -14.41
CA ILE A 455 -16.83 -8.64 -14.15
C ILE A 455 -16.62 -8.01 -12.78
N ARG A 456 -16.22 -8.81 -11.81
CA ARG A 456 -16.01 -8.37 -10.42
C ARG A 456 -14.61 -7.88 -10.14
N GLY A 457 -13.63 -8.32 -10.90
CA GLY A 457 -12.24 -7.94 -10.80
C GLY A 457 -11.43 -8.59 -11.90
N GLY A 458 -10.15 -8.27 -11.95
CA GLY A 458 -9.20 -8.88 -12.89
C GLY A 458 -7.78 -8.48 -12.55
N HIS A 459 -6.85 -9.21 -13.12
CA HIS A 459 -5.42 -9.00 -12.95
C HIS A 459 -4.70 -9.42 -14.22
N THR A 460 -3.80 -8.58 -14.68
CA THR A 460 -2.85 -8.95 -15.74
C THR A 460 -1.63 -9.55 -15.07
N ASP A 461 -1.42 -10.83 -15.31
CA ASP A 461 -0.30 -11.56 -14.73
C ASP A 461 0.99 -11.15 -15.46
N PRO A 462 2.01 -10.64 -14.75
CA PRO A 462 3.26 -10.23 -15.37
C PRO A 462 4.10 -11.40 -15.90
N ASP A 463 3.88 -12.62 -15.42
CA ASP A 463 4.67 -13.78 -15.81
C ASP A 463 4.27 -14.31 -17.20
N ASP A 464 2.97 -14.33 -17.51
CA ASP A 464 2.48 -14.80 -18.81
C ASP A 464 1.83 -13.70 -19.66
N ASN A 465 1.78 -12.46 -19.16
CA ASN A 465 1.14 -11.29 -19.77
C ASN A 465 -0.32 -11.51 -20.14
N GLN A 466 -1.01 -12.36 -19.40
CA GLN A 466 -2.42 -12.69 -19.61
C GLN A 466 -3.32 -11.93 -18.65
N LEU A 467 -4.44 -11.46 -19.17
CA LEU A 467 -5.50 -10.88 -18.34
C LEU A 467 -6.41 -11.99 -17.83
N TYR A 468 -6.48 -12.13 -16.52
CA TYR A 468 -7.42 -12.99 -15.81
C TYR A 468 -8.56 -12.15 -15.25
N LEU A 469 -9.79 -12.58 -15.47
CA LEU A 469 -11.02 -11.90 -15.06
C LEU A 469 -11.81 -12.77 -14.08
N ILE A 470 -12.37 -12.14 -13.06
CA ILE A 470 -13.36 -12.76 -12.18
C ILE A 470 -14.74 -12.48 -12.74
N ILE A 471 -15.33 -13.49 -13.38
CA ILE A 471 -16.67 -13.43 -13.95
C ILE A 471 -17.62 -14.18 -13.02
N SER A 472 -18.54 -13.45 -12.38
CA SER A 472 -19.40 -13.98 -11.31
C SER A 472 -18.57 -14.58 -10.17
N ASN A 473 -18.37 -15.88 -10.12
CA ASN A 473 -17.60 -16.58 -9.08
C ASN A 473 -16.47 -17.46 -9.65
N ALA A 474 -16.08 -17.24 -10.92
CA ALA A 474 -15.04 -18.03 -11.59
C ALA A 474 -13.94 -17.12 -12.12
N ILE A 475 -12.69 -17.57 -12.02
CA ILE A 475 -11.55 -16.94 -12.69
C ILE A 475 -11.48 -17.49 -14.10
N LYS A 476 -11.45 -16.60 -15.08
CA LYS A 476 -11.33 -16.94 -16.49
C LYS A 476 -10.21 -16.15 -17.15
N LYS A 477 -9.49 -16.79 -18.05
CA LYS A 477 -8.48 -16.17 -18.89
C LYS A 477 -9.14 -15.42 -20.03
N PHE A 478 -8.83 -14.14 -20.18
CA PHE A 478 -9.29 -13.34 -21.31
C PHE A 478 -8.66 -13.84 -22.59
N GLN A 479 -9.46 -14.12 -23.63
CA GLN A 479 -9.02 -14.77 -24.86
C GLN A 479 -8.25 -16.09 -24.62
N GLY A 480 -8.64 -16.86 -23.62
CA GLY A 480 -7.94 -18.08 -23.21
C GLY A 480 -8.14 -19.29 -24.12
N ASP A 481 -9.17 -19.28 -24.99
CA ASP A 481 -9.42 -20.34 -25.96
C ASP A 481 -8.91 -19.91 -27.35
N SER A 482 -7.84 -20.55 -27.81
CA SER A 482 -7.26 -20.32 -29.13
C SER A 482 -7.95 -21.14 -30.25
N SER A 483 -8.84 -22.05 -29.88
CA SER A 483 -9.49 -22.98 -30.83
C SER A 483 -10.75 -22.39 -31.48
N THR A 484 -11.37 -21.39 -30.86
CA THR A 484 -12.64 -20.81 -31.32
C THR A 484 -12.58 -19.30 -31.34
N ASN A 485 -12.51 -18.70 -32.50
CA ASN A 485 -12.61 -17.25 -32.67
C ASN A 485 -14.01 -16.76 -32.33
N LEU A 486 -14.09 -15.62 -31.60
CA LEU A 486 -15.38 -14.94 -31.42
C LEU A 486 -15.85 -14.33 -32.75
N THR A 487 -17.17 -14.30 -32.93
CA THR A 487 -17.77 -13.59 -34.06
C THR A 487 -17.64 -12.09 -33.84
N PHE A 488 -17.05 -11.39 -34.80
CA PHE A 488 -17.03 -9.94 -34.84
C PHE A 488 -18.10 -9.39 -35.76
N ASN A 489 -18.56 -8.18 -35.52
CA ASN A 489 -19.36 -7.38 -36.43
C ASN A 489 -18.68 -6.01 -36.56
N TRP A 490 -18.36 -5.61 -37.78
CA TRP A 490 -17.78 -4.32 -38.09
C TRP A 490 -18.61 -3.61 -39.15
N LYS A 491 -18.93 -2.33 -38.91
CA LYS A 491 -19.66 -1.50 -39.89
C LYS A 491 -18.84 -0.24 -40.18
N SER A 492 -18.68 0.09 -41.46
CA SER A 492 -17.98 1.31 -41.90
C SER A 492 -18.76 2.57 -41.52
N LYS A 493 -18.07 3.71 -41.53
CA LYS A 493 -18.74 5.00 -41.63
C LYS A 493 -19.48 5.12 -42.98
N PRO A 494 -20.49 6.00 -43.09
CA PRO A 494 -21.10 6.32 -44.38
C PRO A 494 -20.10 7.02 -45.29
N PHE A 495 -19.93 6.46 -46.51
CA PHE A 495 -19.17 7.07 -47.58
C PHE A 495 -20.13 7.87 -48.43
N VAL A 496 -20.01 9.20 -48.42
CA VAL A 496 -20.90 10.12 -49.13
C VAL A 496 -20.25 10.49 -50.46
N LEU A 497 -20.91 10.14 -51.55
CA LEU A 497 -20.47 10.43 -52.92
C LEU A 497 -20.91 11.84 -53.34
N SER A 498 -20.19 12.45 -54.28
CA SER A 498 -20.53 13.76 -54.82
C SER A 498 -21.89 13.77 -55.58
N SER A 499 -22.20 12.67 -56.26
CA SER A 499 -23.50 12.41 -56.93
C SER A 499 -23.89 10.96 -56.70
N PRO A 500 -25.21 10.63 -56.82
CA PRO A 500 -25.66 9.23 -56.78
C PRO A 500 -24.99 8.39 -57.88
N GLN A 501 -24.37 7.29 -57.48
CA GLN A 501 -23.68 6.35 -58.37
C GLN A 501 -24.06 4.92 -58.01
N SER A 502 -23.93 3.99 -58.96
CA SER A 502 -24.12 2.58 -58.70
C SER A 502 -22.78 1.91 -58.41
N MET A 503 -22.66 1.34 -57.23
CA MET A 503 -21.56 0.43 -56.91
C MET A 503 -22.01 -0.99 -57.25
N SER A 504 -21.33 -1.62 -58.20
CA SER A 504 -21.80 -2.89 -58.77
C SER A 504 -21.10 -4.10 -58.16
N PHE A 505 -20.02 -3.93 -57.44
CA PHE A 505 -19.22 -5.03 -56.88
C PHE A 505 -18.75 -4.74 -55.46
N VAL A 506 -18.66 -5.81 -54.65
CA VAL A 506 -17.99 -5.83 -53.35
C VAL A 506 -16.97 -6.97 -53.36
N LYS A 507 -15.75 -6.69 -52.88
CA LYS A 507 -14.68 -7.65 -52.64
C LYS A 507 -14.48 -7.79 -51.15
N VAL A 508 -14.38 -9.01 -50.64
CA VAL A 508 -14.01 -9.28 -49.25
C VAL A 508 -12.88 -10.29 -49.26
N GLU A 509 -11.74 -9.89 -48.71
CA GLU A 509 -10.58 -10.74 -48.60
C GLU A 509 -10.39 -11.12 -47.13
N ALA A 510 -10.53 -12.42 -46.83
CA ALA A 510 -10.44 -12.98 -45.50
C ALA A 510 -9.52 -14.20 -45.49
N GLU A 511 -8.88 -14.48 -44.36
CA GLU A 511 -8.01 -15.67 -44.23
C GLU A 511 -8.80 -16.96 -44.34
N THR A 512 -10.00 -17.00 -43.79
CA THR A 512 -10.91 -18.13 -43.86
C THR A 512 -12.35 -17.65 -44.04
N TYR A 513 -13.23 -18.54 -44.51
CA TYR A 513 -14.64 -18.28 -44.67
C TYR A 513 -15.45 -19.29 -43.84
N PRO A 514 -16.72 -19.00 -43.44
CA PRO A 514 -17.64 -17.99 -43.99
C PRO A 514 -17.47 -16.58 -43.38
N VAL A 515 -17.82 -15.57 -44.20
CA VAL A 515 -17.94 -14.16 -43.80
C VAL A 515 -19.27 -13.61 -44.31
N ARG A 516 -20.03 -12.95 -43.44
CA ARG A 516 -21.26 -12.26 -43.83
C ARG A 516 -20.96 -10.84 -44.26
N VAL A 517 -21.51 -10.39 -45.36
CA VAL A 517 -21.37 -9.03 -45.87
C VAL A 517 -22.74 -8.41 -46.07
N LYS A 518 -22.91 -7.19 -45.52
CA LYS A 518 -24.06 -6.34 -45.84
C LYS A 518 -23.56 -5.03 -46.45
N VAL A 519 -24.22 -4.58 -47.49
CA VAL A 519 -23.99 -3.27 -48.09
C VAL A 519 -25.26 -2.45 -47.95
N TYR A 520 -25.10 -1.22 -47.51
CA TYR A 520 -26.21 -0.27 -47.38
C TYR A 520 -26.07 0.81 -48.46
N GLY A 521 -27.19 1.19 -49.04
CA GLY A 521 -27.34 2.33 -49.92
C GLY A 521 -28.36 3.29 -49.30
N ASP A 522 -28.00 4.55 -49.07
CA ASP A 522 -28.83 5.59 -48.46
C ASP A 522 -29.52 5.11 -47.17
N GLY A 523 -28.77 4.37 -46.32
CA GLY A 523 -29.24 3.84 -45.04
C GLY A 523 -30.08 2.56 -45.11
N SER A 524 -30.39 2.07 -46.28
CA SER A 524 -31.16 0.82 -46.49
C SER A 524 -30.25 -0.32 -46.92
N VAL A 525 -30.49 -1.55 -46.42
CA VAL A 525 -29.73 -2.73 -46.83
C VAL A 525 -30.05 -3.07 -48.29
N ILE A 526 -29.07 -2.94 -49.17
CA ILE A 526 -29.18 -3.29 -50.60
C ILE A 526 -28.59 -4.68 -50.89
N TYR A 527 -27.69 -5.17 -50.05
CA TYR A 527 -27.10 -6.50 -50.17
C TYR A 527 -26.85 -7.12 -48.81
N ASN A 528 -27.14 -8.42 -48.65
CA ASN A 528 -26.87 -9.18 -47.44
C ASN A 528 -26.65 -10.66 -47.80
N ALA A 529 -25.41 -11.12 -47.70
CA ALA A 529 -25.07 -12.50 -48.02
C ALA A 529 -23.93 -13.04 -47.17
N VAL A 530 -23.81 -14.35 -47.10
CA VAL A 530 -22.69 -15.06 -46.50
C VAL A 530 -21.80 -15.59 -47.63
N ILE A 531 -20.54 -15.15 -47.63
CA ILE A 531 -19.52 -15.69 -48.52
C ILE A 531 -18.94 -16.94 -47.84
N ALA A 532 -19.10 -18.09 -48.48
CA ALA A 532 -18.64 -19.38 -47.95
C ALA A 532 -17.38 -19.85 -48.70
N SER A 533 -16.65 -20.80 -48.12
CA SER A 533 -15.54 -21.46 -48.79
C SER A 533 -16.02 -22.25 -50.01
N SER A 534 -15.15 -22.48 -51.00
CA SER A 534 -15.45 -23.24 -52.19
C SER A 534 -16.09 -24.59 -51.86
N GLY A 535 -17.28 -24.85 -52.48
CA GLY A 535 -18.01 -26.09 -52.28
C GLY A 535 -19.16 -26.06 -51.27
N SER A 536 -19.37 -24.97 -50.57
CA SER A 536 -20.50 -24.82 -49.62
C SER A 536 -21.61 -23.96 -50.20
N ASN A 537 -22.87 -24.41 -50.07
CA ASN A 537 -24.03 -23.57 -50.34
C ASN A 537 -24.14 -22.52 -49.25
N PHE A 538 -24.37 -21.25 -49.58
CA PHE A 538 -24.62 -20.23 -48.59
C PHE A 538 -26.11 -19.93 -48.43
N THR A 539 -26.52 -19.63 -47.23
CA THR A 539 -27.90 -19.28 -46.89
C THR A 539 -27.96 -17.80 -46.52
N VAL A 540 -28.85 -17.06 -47.15
CA VAL A 540 -29.18 -15.69 -46.78
C VAL A 540 -30.19 -15.74 -45.64
N THR A 541 -29.84 -15.18 -44.48
CA THR A 541 -30.76 -15.02 -43.36
C THR A 541 -31.13 -13.56 -43.19
N GLY A 542 -32.40 -13.21 -43.45
CA GLY A 542 -32.92 -11.84 -43.26
C GLY A 542 -34.25 -11.65 -43.99
N THR A 543 -34.99 -10.58 -43.67
CA THR A 543 -36.35 -10.29 -44.15
C THR A 543 -36.43 -9.73 -45.61
N THR A 544 -35.35 -9.74 -46.38
CA THR A 544 -35.34 -9.22 -47.75
C THR A 544 -34.50 -10.10 -48.67
N PRO A 545 -34.80 -10.16 -49.94
CA PRO A 545 -35.11 -11.37 -50.69
C PRO A 545 -34.03 -12.45 -50.56
N SER A 546 -34.46 -13.68 -50.40
CA SER A 546 -33.60 -14.86 -50.43
C SER A 546 -33.05 -15.07 -51.84
N PHE A 547 -31.74 -14.89 -52.03
CA PHE A 547 -31.07 -15.35 -53.23
C PHE A 547 -30.40 -16.68 -52.92
N SER A 548 -30.74 -17.71 -53.68
CA SER A 548 -29.95 -18.94 -53.73
C SER A 548 -28.90 -18.79 -54.82
N SER A 549 -27.65 -18.77 -54.52
CA SER A 549 -26.58 -18.89 -55.48
C SER A 549 -25.65 -20.04 -55.14
N THR A 550 -25.24 -20.72 -56.16
CA THR A 550 -24.28 -21.81 -56.15
C THR A 550 -22.86 -21.23 -56.15
N ASN A 551 -22.07 -21.63 -55.19
CA ASN A 551 -20.60 -21.52 -55.12
C ASN A 551 -19.99 -20.19 -55.59
N ILE A 552 -19.80 -19.25 -54.65
CA ILE A 552 -18.90 -18.12 -54.88
C ILE A 552 -17.49 -18.63 -54.56
N THR A 553 -16.68 -18.83 -55.58
CA THR A 553 -15.27 -19.23 -55.46
C THR A 553 -14.32 -18.02 -55.47
N GLU A 554 -14.84 -16.85 -55.77
CA GLU A 554 -14.10 -15.59 -55.75
C GLU A 554 -14.61 -14.67 -54.62
N PRO A 555 -13.74 -13.92 -53.94
CA PRO A 555 -14.14 -12.98 -52.91
C PRO A 555 -14.86 -11.74 -53.44
N ILE A 556 -15.17 -11.69 -54.75
CA ILE A 556 -15.84 -10.61 -55.46
C ILE A 556 -17.29 -10.99 -55.75
N VAL A 557 -18.22 -10.19 -55.28
CA VAL A 557 -19.65 -10.42 -55.44
C VAL A 557 -20.29 -9.22 -56.14
N ARG A 558 -21.24 -9.50 -57.06
CA ARG A 558 -22.02 -8.47 -57.72
C ARG A 558 -23.11 -7.94 -56.79
N LEU A 559 -23.22 -6.61 -56.70
CA LEU A 559 -24.28 -5.92 -55.96
C LEU A 559 -25.49 -5.68 -56.90
N PRO A 560 -26.70 -5.53 -56.33
CA PRO A 560 -27.88 -5.09 -57.10
C PRO A 560 -27.66 -3.70 -57.69
N ASP A 561 -28.20 -3.51 -58.89
CA ASP A 561 -28.15 -2.21 -59.56
C ASP A 561 -28.99 -1.18 -58.78
N GLY A 562 -28.44 0.00 -58.56
CA GLY A 562 -29.13 1.10 -57.87
C GLY A 562 -28.22 2.33 -57.74
N LEU A 563 -28.80 3.52 -57.88
CA LEU A 563 -28.09 4.78 -57.70
C LEU A 563 -28.25 5.25 -56.24
N HIS A 564 -27.17 5.26 -55.50
CA HIS A 564 -27.13 5.71 -54.09
C HIS A 564 -26.09 6.80 -53.89
N LYS A 565 -26.39 7.74 -53.03
CA LYS A 565 -25.47 8.82 -52.66
C LYS A 565 -24.59 8.42 -51.48
N THR A 566 -25.06 7.54 -50.61
CA THR A 566 -24.34 7.10 -49.43
C THR A 566 -24.20 5.59 -49.42
N TYR A 567 -23.00 5.09 -49.16
CA TYR A 567 -22.72 3.67 -49.01
C TYR A 567 -22.11 3.36 -47.65
N GLU A 568 -22.50 2.26 -47.02
CA GLU A 568 -21.88 1.68 -45.84
C GLU A 568 -21.71 0.18 -46.05
N VAL A 569 -20.67 -0.39 -45.45
CA VAL A 569 -20.42 -1.83 -45.52
C VAL A 569 -20.36 -2.38 -44.10
N GLU A 570 -21.02 -3.51 -43.87
CA GLU A 570 -20.97 -4.25 -42.60
C GLU A 570 -20.46 -5.66 -42.88
N VAL A 571 -19.54 -6.11 -42.02
CA VAL A 571 -18.92 -7.44 -42.11
C VAL A 571 -19.07 -8.14 -40.78
N GLU A 572 -19.49 -9.40 -40.82
CA GLU A 572 -19.63 -10.27 -39.66
C GLU A 572 -18.92 -11.61 -39.93
N GLY A 573 -18.07 -12.05 -39.03
CA GLY A 573 -17.32 -13.30 -39.18
C GLY A 573 -16.53 -13.69 -37.94
N ALA A 574 -15.95 -14.88 -37.98
CA ALA A 574 -15.07 -15.41 -36.94
C ALA A 574 -13.64 -15.63 -37.48
N THR A 575 -13.18 -14.79 -38.37
CA THR A 575 -11.92 -14.89 -39.11
C THR A 575 -11.29 -13.50 -39.26
N ILE A 576 -10.03 -13.45 -39.66
CA ILE A 576 -9.37 -12.19 -40.02
C ILE A 576 -9.85 -11.76 -41.39
N VAL A 577 -10.38 -10.55 -41.49
CA VAL A 577 -10.73 -9.90 -42.76
C VAL A 577 -9.67 -8.84 -43.03
N ASN A 578 -8.93 -9.04 -44.13
CA ASN A 578 -7.80 -8.19 -44.49
C ASN A 578 -8.26 -6.96 -45.27
N GLU A 579 -9.24 -7.13 -46.17
CA GLU A 579 -9.70 -6.05 -47.05
C GLU A 579 -11.20 -6.19 -47.36
N ILE A 580 -11.87 -5.04 -47.48
CA ILE A 580 -13.18 -4.93 -48.03
C ILE A 580 -13.24 -3.70 -48.96
N CYS A 581 -13.62 -3.91 -50.19
CA CYS A 581 -13.75 -2.87 -51.20
C CYS A 581 -15.11 -2.92 -51.90
N ILE A 582 -15.66 -1.76 -52.21
CA ILE A 582 -16.81 -1.63 -53.11
C ILE A 582 -16.39 -0.81 -54.35
N ALA A 583 -16.84 -1.22 -55.52
CA ALA A 583 -16.45 -0.60 -56.78
C ALA A 583 -17.58 -0.58 -57.82
N GLN A 584 -17.45 0.29 -58.81
CA GLN A 584 -18.37 0.39 -59.93
C GLN A 584 -18.12 -0.72 -60.96
N SER A 585 -16.85 -1.11 -61.13
CA SER A 585 -16.43 -2.13 -62.08
C SER A 585 -15.53 -3.19 -61.41
N ILE A 586 -15.48 -4.38 -62.01
CA ILE A 586 -14.62 -5.46 -61.54
C ILE A 586 -13.13 -5.14 -61.76
N ASP A 587 -12.81 -4.30 -62.75
CA ASP A 587 -11.44 -3.94 -63.08
C ASP A 587 -10.84 -3.01 -62.01
N GLU A 588 -11.67 -2.17 -61.36
CA GLU A 588 -11.24 -1.37 -60.22
C GLU A 588 -10.82 -2.25 -59.04
N LEU A 589 -11.52 -3.37 -58.79
CA LEU A 589 -11.20 -4.31 -57.70
C LEU A 589 -9.97 -5.18 -57.98
N ARG A 590 -9.54 -5.29 -59.23
CA ARG A 590 -8.37 -6.07 -59.62
C ARG A 590 -7.08 -5.22 -59.68
N SER A 591 -7.22 -3.92 -59.65
CA SER A 591 -6.11 -2.96 -59.68
C SER A 591 -5.63 -2.53 -58.27
N THR A 592 -6.38 -2.88 -57.26
CA THR A 592 -6.02 -2.75 -55.83
C THR A 592 -5.56 -4.10 -55.31
#